data_73c67d34c567700484f10eca89eee5ce
#
_entry.id   73c67d34c567700484f10eca89eee5ce
#
_cell.length_a   1.000
_cell.length_b   1.000
_cell.length_c   1.000
_cell.angle_alpha   90.00
_cell.angle_beta   90.00
_cell.angle_gamma   90.00
#
_symmetry.space_group_name_H-M   'P 1'
#
loop_
_entity.id
_entity.type
_entity.pdbx_description
1 polymer ?
#
loop_
_entity_poly.entity_id
_entity_poly.type
_entity_poly.pdbx_seq_one_letter_code
_entity_poly.pdbx_strand_id
1 'polypeptide(L)'
;MKKFLALILALVMALSLVACGGGNTNTDDNQNTDGNDNPDATTYKVAMITDYGDITDQSFNQTTYEACKEYCEAGSLDFKYFKPVGDSTADRVAMIESAIDEGFNIIVMPGYAFGGAIVEAAPKYKDVKFVALDVSKGDYLEAGVGAAGETYDYNPDNWDLAQYADLSNVYTMIYQEELCGYMAGYATVQMGYT
;
A
#
# COMPACT_ATOMS: atom_id res chain seq x y z
N MET A 1 27.43 25.10 -33.11
CA MET A 1 26.64 24.37 -32.08
C MET A 1 25.53 23.50 -32.69
N LYS A 2 24.65 24.00 -33.58
CA LYS A 2 23.55 23.19 -34.16
C LYS A 2 24.01 21.95 -34.96
N LYS A 3 25.17 22.04 -35.67
CA LYS A 3 25.72 20.91 -36.45
C LYS A 3 26.35 19.81 -35.58
N PHE A 4 26.87 20.15 -34.40
CA PHE A 4 27.44 19.21 -33.44
C PHE A 4 26.31 18.41 -32.73
N LEU A 5 25.19 19.05 -32.43
CA LEU A 5 24.05 18.41 -31.79
C LEU A 5 23.39 17.39 -32.72
N ALA A 6 23.30 17.68 -34.01
CA ALA A 6 22.79 16.76 -35.02
C ALA A 6 23.68 15.51 -35.20
N LEU A 7 24.99 15.67 -35.07
CA LEU A 7 25.95 14.56 -35.18
C LEU A 7 25.88 13.62 -34.00
N ILE A 8 25.68 14.15 -32.77
CA ILE A 8 25.50 13.36 -31.56
C ILE A 8 24.18 12.58 -31.63
N LEU A 9 23.08 13.20 -32.10
CA LEU A 9 21.78 12.54 -32.23
C LEU A 9 21.83 11.39 -33.26
N ALA A 10 22.54 11.54 -34.35
CA ALA A 10 22.74 10.50 -35.38
C ALA A 10 23.59 9.33 -34.85
N LEU A 11 24.58 9.58 -33.98
CA LEU A 11 25.44 8.57 -33.41
C LEU A 11 24.66 7.69 -32.37
N VAL A 12 23.75 8.30 -31.60
CA VAL A 12 22.92 7.59 -30.64
C VAL A 12 21.92 6.66 -31.35
N MET A 13 21.37 7.05 -32.49
CA MET A 13 20.45 6.20 -33.27
C MET A 13 21.17 5.04 -33.99
N ALA A 14 22.46 5.18 -34.33
CA ALA A 14 23.24 4.12 -34.98
C ALA A 14 23.64 2.99 -34.01
N LEU A 15 23.72 3.26 -32.68
CA LEU A 15 24.11 2.31 -31.68
C LEU A 15 22.95 1.40 -31.22
N SER A 16 21.70 1.71 -31.58
CA SER A 16 20.52 0.93 -31.18
C SER A 16 20.17 -0.24 -32.14
N LEU A 17 20.93 -0.47 -33.21
CA LEU A 17 20.65 -1.45 -34.26
C LEU A 17 21.55 -2.70 -34.24
N VAL A 18 22.43 -2.89 -33.23
CA VAL A 18 23.40 -4.01 -33.17
C VAL A 18 23.01 -5.11 -32.17
N ALA A 19 21.75 -5.23 -31.79
CA ALA A 19 21.31 -6.29 -30.89
C ALA A 19 20.26 -7.21 -31.54
N CYS A 20 20.61 -7.79 -32.71
CA CYS A 20 19.88 -8.94 -33.21
C CYS A 20 20.73 -9.68 -34.27
N GLY A 21 21.44 -10.73 -33.88
CA GLY A 21 22.16 -11.63 -34.80
C GLY A 21 22.60 -12.87 -34.07
N GLY A 22 21.91 -13.99 -34.32
CA GLY A 22 22.07 -15.25 -33.66
C GLY A 22 23.37 -15.98 -34.01
N GLY A 23 23.75 -16.96 -33.20
CA GLY A 23 24.84 -17.88 -33.40
C GLY A 23 24.87 -18.94 -32.32
N ASN A 24 24.44 -20.11 -32.68
CA ASN A 24 24.38 -21.34 -31.90
C ASN A 24 25.79 -21.90 -31.67
N THR A 25 26.20 -22.10 -30.40
CA THR A 25 27.26 -23.07 -30.04
C THR A 25 26.97 -23.62 -28.66
N ASN A 26 26.76 -24.94 -28.63
CA ASN A 26 26.65 -25.75 -27.41
C ASN A 26 27.97 -25.72 -26.63
N THR A 27 27.89 -25.47 -25.34
CA THR A 27 28.82 -25.98 -24.35
C THR A 27 28.05 -26.19 -23.04
N ASP A 28 28.05 -27.44 -22.57
CA ASP A 28 27.52 -27.88 -21.31
C ASP A 28 28.22 -27.13 -20.17
N ASP A 29 27.48 -26.41 -19.35
CA ASP A 29 27.84 -26.15 -17.96
C ASP A 29 26.56 -26.05 -17.11
N ASN A 30 26.47 -27.00 -16.21
CA ASN A 30 25.37 -27.28 -15.32
C ASN A 30 25.33 -26.21 -14.21
N GLN A 31 24.54 -25.14 -14.38
CA GLN A 31 24.11 -24.29 -13.29
C GLN A 31 22.60 -24.29 -13.22
N ASN A 32 22.13 -25.01 -12.21
CA ASN A 32 20.73 -25.09 -11.81
C ASN A 32 20.31 -23.73 -11.26
N THR A 33 19.79 -22.87 -12.10
CA THR A 33 18.99 -21.71 -11.70
C THR A 33 17.56 -22.07 -12.04
N ASP A 34 16.82 -22.56 -11.04
CA ASP A 34 15.37 -22.68 -11.11
C ASP A 34 14.77 -21.25 -11.22
N GLY A 35 14.92 -20.66 -12.39
CA GLY A 35 14.15 -19.51 -12.82
C GLY A 35 12.82 -20.04 -13.35
N ASN A 36 11.83 -20.13 -12.47
CA ASN A 36 10.46 -20.35 -12.88
C ASN A 36 9.91 -19.04 -13.46
N ASP A 37 10.34 -18.70 -14.68
CA ASP A 37 9.74 -17.61 -15.46
C ASP A 37 8.34 -18.07 -15.92
N ASN A 38 7.39 -18.03 -14.98
CA ASN A 38 5.98 -18.07 -15.31
C ASN A 38 5.57 -16.68 -15.79
N PRO A 39 5.25 -16.45 -17.08
CA PRO A 39 4.87 -15.14 -17.60
C PRO A 39 3.57 -14.59 -17.01
N ASP A 40 2.82 -15.39 -16.26
CA ASP A 40 1.62 -15.01 -15.50
C ASP A 40 1.89 -14.77 -14.00
N ALA A 41 3.15 -14.83 -13.54
CA ALA A 41 3.46 -14.55 -12.15
C ALA A 41 3.29 -13.05 -11.87
N THR A 42 2.25 -12.68 -11.14
CA THR A 42 2.05 -11.31 -10.66
C THR A 42 3.23 -10.94 -9.76
N THR A 43 4.05 -9.99 -10.21
CA THR A 43 5.12 -9.44 -9.37
C THR A 43 4.49 -8.52 -8.33
N TYR A 44 4.59 -8.88 -7.06
CA TYR A 44 4.08 -8.05 -5.97
C TYR A 44 5.07 -6.95 -5.61
N LYS A 45 4.55 -5.73 -5.49
CA LYS A 45 5.27 -4.54 -5.03
C LYS A 45 4.47 -3.89 -3.92
N VAL A 46 5.11 -3.63 -2.80
CA VAL A 46 4.45 -3.14 -1.58
C VAL A 46 4.71 -1.65 -1.39
N ALA A 47 3.65 -0.87 -1.32
CA ALA A 47 3.71 0.50 -0.85
C ALA A 47 3.09 0.61 0.54
N MET A 48 3.69 1.40 1.42
CA MET A 48 3.07 1.85 2.65
C MET A 48 2.73 3.33 2.52
N ILE A 49 1.54 3.73 2.93
CA ILE A 49 1.13 5.14 2.95
C ILE A 49 0.93 5.53 4.40
N THR A 50 1.63 6.56 4.88
CA THR A 50 1.40 7.08 6.23
C THR A 50 0.05 7.81 6.31
N ASP A 51 -0.55 7.92 7.48
CA ASP A 51 -1.80 8.69 7.65
C ASP A 51 -1.63 10.17 7.27
N TYR A 52 -0.77 10.89 7.91
CA TYR A 52 -0.13 12.17 7.58
C TYR A 52 1.14 12.36 8.45
N GLY A 53 1.33 11.44 9.40
CA GLY A 53 2.48 11.40 10.30
C GLY A 53 3.78 11.03 9.56
N ASP A 54 4.83 10.85 10.33
CA ASP A 54 6.15 10.52 9.81
C ASP A 54 6.53 9.09 10.19
N ILE A 55 7.38 8.45 9.38
CA ILE A 55 7.93 7.12 9.68
C ILE A 55 8.90 7.11 10.88
N THR A 56 9.08 8.25 11.54
CA THR A 56 9.88 8.43 12.76
C THR A 56 9.04 8.89 13.96
N ASP A 57 7.73 8.68 13.90
CA ASP A 57 6.77 9.14 14.92
C ASP A 57 6.82 8.38 16.25
N GLN A 58 7.66 7.34 16.34
CA GLN A 58 7.75 6.42 17.48
C GLN A 58 6.40 5.78 17.82
N SER A 59 5.55 5.61 16.83
CA SER A 59 4.18 5.13 16.94
C SER A 59 3.80 4.24 15.76
N PHE A 60 2.56 4.33 15.31
CA PHE A 60 1.95 3.41 14.36
C PHE A 60 2.57 3.50 12.95
N ASN A 61 2.87 4.71 12.45
CA ASN A 61 3.52 4.86 11.14
C ASN A 61 4.92 4.25 11.13
N GLN A 62 5.74 4.54 12.14
CA GLN A 62 7.09 3.97 12.22
C GLN A 62 7.05 2.45 12.31
N THR A 63 6.25 1.90 13.22
CA THR A 63 6.16 0.44 13.41
C THR A 63 5.70 -0.27 12.13
N THR A 64 4.71 0.29 11.44
CA THR A 64 4.22 -0.27 10.16
C THR A 64 5.29 -0.18 9.07
N TYR A 65 6.00 0.95 8.98
CA TYR A 65 7.09 1.12 8.02
C TYR A 65 8.21 0.09 8.24
N GLU A 66 8.67 -0.05 9.49
CA GLU A 66 9.74 -1.00 9.84
C GLU A 66 9.32 -2.44 9.53
N ALA A 67 8.10 -2.84 9.89
CA ALA A 67 7.57 -4.17 9.61
C ALA A 67 7.44 -4.46 8.10
N CYS A 68 6.90 -3.53 7.32
CA CYS A 68 6.79 -3.66 5.87
C CYS A 68 8.18 -3.77 5.22
N LYS A 69 9.12 -2.93 5.66
CA LYS A 69 10.48 -2.93 5.14
C LYS A 69 11.18 -4.26 5.42
N GLU A 70 11.16 -4.74 6.66
CA GLU A 70 11.75 -6.02 7.05
C GLU A 70 11.16 -7.19 6.25
N TYR A 71 9.83 -7.24 6.12
CA TYR A 71 9.14 -8.27 5.35
C TYR A 71 9.55 -8.26 3.88
N CYS A 72 9.59 -7.08 3.26
CA CYS A 72 9.93 -6.95 1.85
C CYS A 72 11.42 -7.25 1.58
N GLU A 73 12.32 -6.82 2.46
CA GLU A 73 13.75 -7.17 2.38
C GLU A 73 13.95 -8.69 2.48
N ALA A 74 13.29 -9.37 3.40
CA ALA A 74 13.36 -10.82 3.54
C ALA A 74 12.79 -11.57 2.33
N GLY A 75 11.73 -11.04 1.71
CA GLY A 75 11.07 -11.60 0.53
C GLY A 75 11.64 -11.13 -0.82
N SER A 76 12.65 -10.27 -0.83
CA SER A 76 13.18 -9.61 -2.05
C SER A 76 12.08 -8.91 -2.87
N LEU A 77 11.13 -8.25 -2.19
CA LEU A 77 10.06 -7.49 -2.79
C LEU A 77 10.42 -6.00 -2.88
N ASP A 78 9.94 -5.34 -3.92
CA ASP A 78 10.02 -3.89 -4.03
C ASP A 78 9.17 -3.24 -2.92
N PHE A 79 9.77 -2.28 -2.20
CA PHE A 79 9.11 -1.54 -1.14
C PHE A 79 9.37 -0.05 -1.22
N LYS A 80 8.32 0.75 -1.03
CA LYS A 80 8.42 2.21 -0.91
C LYS A 80 7.33 2.73 0.03
N TYR A 81 7.62 3.81 0.78
CA TYR A 81 6.58 4.52 1.51
C TYR A 81 6.24 5.86 0.84
N PHE A 82 5.01 6.29 1.06
CA PHE A 82 4.45 7.54 0.57
C PHE A 82 3.86 8.31 1.74
N LYS A 83 4.04 9.63 1.74
CA LYS A 83 3.50 10.50 2.78
C LYS A 83 2.56 11.51 2.15
N PRO A 84 1.29 11.57 2.59
CA PRO A 84 0.36 12.61 2.15
C PRO A 84 0.85 14.01 2.50
N VAL A 85 0.47 14.99 1.70
CA VAL A 85 0.82 16.40 1.94
C VAL A 85 0.01 17.03 3.07
N GLY A 86 -1.13 16.42 3.42
CA GLY A 86 -2.04 16.81 4.50
C GLY A 86 -2.82 15.62 5.03
N ASP A 87 -3.80 15.87 5.88
CA ASP A 87 -4.59 14.86 6.59
C ASP A 87 -6.00 14.64 6.01
N SER A 88 -6.29 15.18 4.84
CA SER A 88 -7.58 14.98 4.18
C SER A 88 -7.68 13.62 3.48
N THR A 89 -8.90 13.13 3.30
CA THR A 89 -9.18 11.96 2.46
C THR A 89 -8.59 12.11 1.06
N ALA A 90 -8.73 13.29 0.45
CA ALA A 90 -8.21 13.57 -0.88
C ALA A 90 -6.67 13.47 -0.94
N ASP A 91 -5.96 13.94 0.08
CA ASP A 91 -4.50 13.81 0.16
C ASP A 91 -4.07 12.35 0.23
N ARG A 92 -4.79 11.51 0.99
CA ARG A 92 -4.53 10.07 1.08
C ARG A 92 -4.83 9.36 -0.24
N VAL A 93 -5.96 9.68 -0.88
CA VAL A 93 -6.31 9.13 -2.20
C VAL A 93 -5.23 9.47 -3.23
N ALA A 94 -4.76 10.71 -3.27
CA ALA A 94 -3.70 11.13 -4.19
C ALA A 94 -2.40 10.31 -4.00
N MET A 95 -2.05 9.94 -2.76
CA MET A 95 -0.88 9.10 -2.50
C MET A 95 -1.13 7.64 -2.85
N ILE A 96 -2.35 7.11 -2.66
CA ILE A 96 -2.74 5.78 -3.15
C ILE A 96 -2.58 5.72 -4.67
N GLU A 97 -3.14 6.69 -5.39
CA GLU A 97 -3.06 6.77 -6.84
C GLU A 97 -1.61 6.90 -7.31
N SER A 98 -0.81 7.74 -6.66
CA SER A 98 0.62 7.88 -6.96
C SER A 98 1.39 6.56 -6.78
N ALA A 99 1.11 5.79 -5.74
CA ALA A 99 1.73 4.49 -5.53
C ALA A 99 1.32 3.48 -6.63
N ILE A 100 0.05 3.47 -7.01
CA ILE A 100 -0.48 2.60 -8.06
C ILE A 100 0.15 2.97 -9.43
N ASP A 101 0.27 4.25 -9.74
CA ASP A 101 0.89 4.75 -10.97
C ASP A 101 2.38 4.36 -11.06
N GLU A 102 3.07 4.22 -9.93
CA GLU A 102 4.44 3.68 -9.85
C GLU A 102 4.49 2.14 -9.93
N GLY A 103 3.34 1.48 -10.07
CA GLY A 103 3.22 0.02 -10.24
C GLY A 103 3.16 -0.78 -8.94
N PHE A 104 2.94 -0.14 -7.79
CA PHE A 104 2.69 -0.83 -6.54
C PHE A 104 1.27 -1.43 -6.53
N ASN A 105 1.14 -2.69 -6.14
CA ASN A 105 -0.12 -3.43 -6.18
C ASN A 105 -0.54 -4.05 -4.84
N ILE A 106 0.24 -3.81 -3.80
CA ILE A 106 -0.12 -4.03 -2.39
C ILE A 106 0.09 -2.71 -1.66
N ILE A 107 -0.99 -2.15 -1.12
CA ILE A 107 -0.98 -0.84 -0.43
C ILE A 107 -1.32 -1.05 1.04
N VAL A 108 -0.37 -0.77 1.92
CA VAL A 108 -0.50 -0.90 3.38
C VAL A 108 -0.76 0.48 3.98
N MET A 109 -1.82 0.59 4.78
CA MET A 109 -2.32 1.86 5.32
C MET A 109 -2.62 1.71 6.82
N PRO A 110 -1.81 2.32 7.70
CA PRO A 110 -2.03 2.30 9.14
C PRO A 110 -2.95 3.42 9.59
N GLY A 111 -4.06 3.07 10.22
CA GLY A 111 -4.92 4.01 10.94
C GLY A 111 -6.33 4.18 10.35
N TYR A 112 -7.28 4.38 11.24
CA TYR A 112 -8.71 4.57 10.94
C TYR A 112 -9.00 5.71 9.95
N ALA A 113 -8.13 6.71 9.88
CA ALA A 113 -8.25 7.84 8.97
C ALA A 113 -8.24 7.46 7.48
N PHE A 114 -7.84 6.22 7.15
CA PHE A 114 -7.88 5.70 5.78
C PHE A 114 -9.27 5.20 5.35
N GLY A 115 -10.25 5.09 6.24
CA GLY A 115 -11.58 4.58 5.91
C GLY A 115 -12.17 5.22 4.65
N GLY A 116 -12.17 6.56 4.58
CA GLY A 116 -12.67 7.31 3.43
C GLY A 116 -11.86 7.07 2.14
N ALA A 117 -10.55 7.08 2.25
CA ALA A 117 -9.68 6.88 1.09
C ALA A 117 -9.81 5.46 0.49
N ILE A 118 -10.00 4.45 1.35
CA ILE A 118 -10.21 3.07 0.92
C ILE A 118 -11.58 2.91 0.24
N VAL A 119 -12.65 3.47 0.82
CA VAL A 119 -14.00 3.45 0.22
C VAL A 119 -13.99 4.07 -1.17
N GLU A 120 -13.19 5.12 -1.39
CA GLU A 120 -13.05 5.77 -2.68
C GLU A 120 -12.16 4.99 -3.66
N ALA A 121 -11.02 4.45 -3.21
CA ALA A 121 -10.01 3.85 -4.08
C ALA A 121 -10.27 2.38 -4.39
N ALA A 122 -10.70 1.56 -3.42
CA ALA A 122 -10.81 0.12 -3.59
C ALA A 122 -11.76 -0.31 -4.73
N PRO A 123 -12.92 0.35 -4.96
CA PRO A 123 -13.78 0.04 -6.09
C PRO A 123 -13.17 0.35 -7.45
N LYS A 124 -12.27 1.33 -7.54
CA LYS A 124 -11.61 1.76 -8.78
C LYS A 124 -10.44 0.84 -9.19
N TYR A 125 -9.71 0.29 -8.21
CA TYR A 125 -8.47 -0.45 -8.41
C TYR A 125 -8.59 -1.90 -7.96
N LYS A 126 -9.39 -2.70 -8.66
CA LYS A 126 -9.75 -4.08 -8.26
C LYS A 126 -8.58 -5.05 -8.24
N ASP A 127 -7.55 -4.82 -9.03
CA ASP A 127 -6.35 -5.65 -9.08
C ASP A 127 -5.35 -5.32 -7.97
N VAL A 128 -5.52 -4.20 -7.30
CA VAL A 128 -4.70 -3.77 -6.14
C VAL A 128 -5.26 -4.39 -4.86
N LYS A 129 -4.36 -4.87 -3.99
CA LYS A 129 -4.69 -5.36 -2.66
C LYS A 129 -4.43 -4.26 -1.64
N PHE A 130 -5.46 -3.92 -0.90
CA PHE A 130 -5.40 -2.93 0.17
C PHE A 130 -5.31 -3.63 1.52
N VAL A 131 -4.32 -3.27 2.33
CA VAL A 131 -4.13 -3.77 3.69
C VAL A 131 -4.35 -2.61 4.65
N ALA A 132 -5.49 -2.65 5.32
CA ALA A 132 -5.93 -1.61 6.23
C ALA A 132 -5.70 -2.04 7.68
N LEU A 133 -4.87 -1.31 8.40
CA LEU A 133 -4.57 -1.56 9.80
C LEU A 133 -5.34 -0.58 10.66
N ASP A 134 -6.13 -1.11 11.60
CA ASP A 134 -6.97 -0.33 12.50
C ASP A 134 -8.04 0.52 11.77
N VAL A 135 -8.65 -0.07 10.74
CA VAL A 135 -9.80 0.52 10.05
C VAL A 135 -11.01 -0.38 10.27
N SER A 136 -11.97 0.10 11.01
CA SER A 136 -13.17 -0.64 11.41
C SER A 136 -14.31 -0.55 10.40
N LYS A 137 -15.33 -1.41 10.57
CA LYS A 137 -16.59 -1.29 9.82
C LYS A 137 -17.22 0.10 9.95
N GLY A 138 -17.10 0.72 11.13
CA GLY A 138 -17.62 2.07 11.38
C GLY A 138 -16.95 3.14 10.53
N ASP A 139 -15.63 3.07 10.36
CA ASP A 139 -14.85 4.03 9.57
C ASP A 139 -15.23 3.97 8.09
N TYR A 140 -15.45 2.78 7.56
CA TYR A 140 -15.94 2.61 6.18
C TYR A 140 -17.38 3.11 6.01
N LEU A 141 -18.24 2.83 6.99
CA LEU A 141 -19.65 3.27 6.95
C LEU A 141 -19.77 4.78 7.04
N GLU A 142 -19.01 5.44 7.91
CA GLU A 142 -19.01 6.90 8.01
C GLU A 142 -18.74 7.54 6.64
N ALA A 143 -17.73 7.05 5.93
CA ALA A 143 -17.39 7.54 4.61
C ALA A 143 -18.43 7.15 3.54
N GLY A 144 -18.83 5.89 3.48
CA GLY A 144 -19.72 5.37 2.45
C GLY A 144 -21.14 5.90 2.56
N VAL A 145 -21.70 5.97 3.77
CA VAL A 145 -23.03 6.54 4.04
C VAL A 145 -23.04 8.03 3.74
N GLY A 146 -21.97 8.76 4.14
CA GLY A 146 -21.83 10.18 3.82
C GLY A 146 -21.74 10.43 2.31
N ALA A 147 -21.02 9.61 1.57
CA ALA A 147 -20.92 9.69 0.12
C ALA A 147 -22.26 9.43 -0.58
N ALA A 148 -23.13 8.58 0.01
CA ALA A 148 -24.50 8.35 -0.46
C ALA A 148 -25.47 9.50 -0.12
N GLY A 149 -25.03 10.51 0.62
CA GLY A 149 -25.85 11.65 1.06
C GLY A 149 -26.76 11.33 2.24
N GLU A 150 -26.46 10.25 2.97
CA GLU A 150 -27.20 9.82 4.15
C GLU A 150 -26.45 10.23 5.43
N THR A 151 -27.10 10.09 6.60
CA THR A 151 -26.49 10.39 7.89
C THR A 151 -26.21 9.12 8.65
N TYR A 152 -24.95 8.84 8.90
CA TYR A 152 -24.52 7.72 9.70
C TYR A 152 -24.83 7.95 11.19
N ASP A 153 -25.42 6.97 11.85
CA ASP A 153 -25.85 7.05 13.26
C ASP A 153 -24.79 6.56 14.26
N TYR A 154 -23.57 6.28 13.79
CA TYR A 154 -22.44 5.74 14.57
C TYR A 154 -22.71 4.40 15.27
N ASN A 155 -23.74 3.67 14.82
CA ASN A 155 -23.98 2.28 15.21
C ASN A 155 -23.81 1.37 13.99
N PRO A 156 -22.65 0.71 13.81
CA PRO A 156 -22.37 -0.08 12.62
C PRO A 156 -23.32 -1.29 12.45
N ASP A 157 -24.00 -1.72 13.50
CA ASP A 157 -24.92 -2.86 13.42
C ASP A 157 -26.22 -2.52 12.69
N ASN A 158 -26.57 -1.24 12.59
CA ASN A 158 -27.75 -0.76 11.86
C ASN A 158 -27.54 -0.73 10.35
N TRP A 159 -26.31 -0.94 9.85
CA TRP A 159 -25.93 -0.69 8.47
C TRP A 159 -25.31 -1.92 7.81
N ASP A 160 -25.71 -2.17 6.57
CA ASP A 160 -25.08 -3.17 5.71
C ASP A 160 -23.96 -2.51 4.89
N LEU A 161 -22.70 -2.76 5.28
CA LEU A 161 -21.52 -2.15 4.65
C LEU A 161 -21.47 -2.41 3.13
N ALA A 162 -21.94 -3.57 2.66
CA ALA A 162 -21.90 -3.92 1.25
C ALA A 162 -22.77 -3.01 0.37
N GLN A 163 -23.71 -2.26 0.94
CA GLN A 163 -24.52 -1.27 0.21
C GLN A 163 -23.77 0.04 -0.02
N TYR A 164 -22.72 0.31 0.74
CA TYR A 164 -22.02 1.59 0.78
C TYR A 164 -20.55 1.51 0.32
N ALA A 165 -19.95 0.33 0.34
CA ALA A 165 -18.56 0.15 -0.07
C ALA A 165 -18.32 -1.26 -0.65
N ASP A 166 -17.63 -1.32 -1.80
CA ASP A 166 -17.11 -2.57 -2.35
C ASP A 166 -15.64 -2.74 -1.91
N LEU A 167 -15.46 -3.55 -0.88
CA LEU A 167 -14.18 -3.83 -0.24
C LEU A 167 -13.65 -5.23 -0.56
N SER A 168 -14.01 -5.81 -1.71
CA SER A 168 -13.66 -7.19 -2.09
C SER A 168 -12.15 -7.45 -2.22
N ASN A 169 -11.35 -6.39 -2.38
CA ASN A 169 -9.89 -6.41 -2.47
C ASN A 169 -9.21 -5.76 -1.25
N VAL A 170 -9.94 -5.57 -0.14
CA VAL A 170 -9.44 -4.97 1.10
C VAL A 170 -9.32 -6.03 2.19
N TYR A 171 -8.15 -6.08 2.82
CA TYR A 171 -7.86 -6.88 4.01
C TYR A 171 -7.76 -5.93 5.19
N THR A 172 -8.70 -6.03 6.13
CA THR A 172 -8.71 -5.16 7.30
C THR A 172 -8.35 -5.93 8.57
N MET A 173 -7.60 -5.28 9.45
CA MET A 173 -7.30 -5.76 10.80
C MET A 173 -7.62 -4.66 11.80
N ILE A 174 -8.28 -5.04 12.89
CA ILE A 174 -8.52 -4.17 14.05
C ILE A 174 -7.88 -4.82 15.26
N TYR A 175 -7.48 -3.99 16.22
CA TYR A 175 -6.81 -4.44 17.44
C TYR A 175 -7.82 -4.46 18.62
N GLN A 176 -7.52 -5.27 19.63
CA GLN A 176 -8.31 -5.34 20.86
C GLN A 176 -7.75 -4.36 21.91
N GLU A 177 -7.83 -3.07 21.65
CA GLU A 177 -7.29 -2.01 22.52
C GLU A 177 -7.94 -2.04 23.90
N GLU A 178 -9.18 -2.49 24.00
CA GLU A 178 -9.89 -2.67 25.26
C GLU A 178 -9.16 -3.61 26.24
N LEU A 179 -8.41 -4.59 25.73
CA LEU A 179 -7.60 -5.47 26.58
C LEU A 179 -6.40 -4.72 27.17
N CYS A 180 -5.75 -3.88 26.38
CA CYS A 180 -4.67 -3.03 26.86
C CYS A 180 -5.17 -2.04 27.92
N GLY A 181 -6.32 -1.42 27.67
CA GLY A 181 -6.99 -0.52 28.62
C GLY A 181 -7.36 -1.22 29.92
N TYR A 182 -7.95 -2.42 29.85
CA TYR A 182 -8.27 -3.23 31.02
C TYR A 182 -7.01 -3.57 31.84
N MET A 183 -5.95 -4.03 31.17
CA MET A 183 -4.71 -4.40 31.86
C MET A 183 -4.02 -3.19 32.50
N ALA A 184 -4.02 -2.04 31.85
CA ALA A 184 -3.49 -0.80 32.39
C ALA A 184 -4.28 -0.38 33.65
N GLY A 185 -5.61 -0.41 33.58
CA GLY A 185 -6.48 -0.13 34.73
C GLY A 185 -6.26 -1.10 35.88
N TYR A 186 -6.18 -2.40 35.59
CA TYR A 186 -5.91 -3.42 36.60
C TYR A 186 -4.55 -3.17 37.28
N ALA A 187 -3.51 -2.95 36.51
CA ALA A 187 -2.17 -2.68 37.06
C ALA A 187 -2.17 -1.42 37.95
N THR A 188 -2.85 -0.36 37.52
CA THR A 188 -2.98 0.90 38.26
C THR A 188 -3.60 0.67 39.65
N VAL A 189 -4.69 -0.09 39.70
CA VAL A 189 -5.36 -0.42 40.99
C VAL A 189 -4.47 -1.30 41.86
N GLN A 190 -3.77 -2.29 41.30
CA GLN A 190 -2.84 -3.15 42.06
C GLN A 190 -1.64 -2.35 42.62
N MET A 191 -1.24 -1.27 41.97
CA MET A 191 -0.20 -0.35 42.47
C MET A 191 -0.72 0.64 43.53
N GLY A 192 -2.00 0.59 43.87
CA GLY A 192 -2.61 1.40 44.93
C GLY A 192 -3.10 2.78 44.48
N TYR A 193 -3.21 3.04 43.18
CA TYR A 193 -3.86 4.23 42.66
C TYR A 193 -5.38 4.02 42.63
N THR A 194 -6.16 5.02 43.06
CA THR A 194 -7.63 4.98 43.09
C THR A 194 -8.23 6.23 42.44
#